data_aac59ef4750615cfd283e7883ce24ba0
#
_entry.id   aac59ef4750615cfd283e7883ce24ba0
#
_cell.length_a   1.000
_cell.length_b   1.000
_cell.length_c   1.000
_cell.angle_alpha   90.00
_cell.angle_beta   90.00
_cell.angle_gamma   90.00
#
_symmetry.space_group_name_H-M   'P 1'
#
loop_
_entity.id
_entity.type
_entity.pdbx_description
1 polymer ?
#
loop_
_entity_poly.entity_id
_entity_poly.type
_entity_poly.pdbx_seq_one_letter_code
_entity_poly.pdbx_strand_id
1 'polypeptide(L)'
;MRKNNILKRTLALVTSACLIFSYVGFTAYADNDADPDDIVEILATDEEMADEGEAEFSEKSDSDTEKNTKAPENTPVKTEDDNAVAGGGNEDAKEVTIPAKNIRLMVDQTNDLVLGETFQIDFRFSPLKSDDYVTYKSYNKRVVKVDENGLVTAIGYGSTRIMVKASSGVKKNIYFNVTDAEGNEDADYVKGEVSSIELLSRNAMVHVGKKVQIEPVLYPLGITDDLTYVSDNKSVAKVSASGIVTAVGNGSTVITVTASNGVSATFNVTVYSDVYRGIDVSKWQENIDWQKVASKGIDFAMIRSSFGREHTDEKLQANVAGCEKYGISYGFYHYTYATTPEEARVEAKYFLKTIKNYNPDYPVVLDIEEDFFKQMSRKQVTSIITAFLSELDKAGYYPAVYSYAKFFMDYVDMSKISKYDIWIASWGDEEKLTSVYDGPYDMWQYSATGSVSGIFGEVDLDYSYKDYSVIIRERGLNKF
;
A
#
# COMPACT_ATOMS: atom_id res chain seq x y z
N MET A 1 -18.32 55.93 -1.88
CA MET A 1 -17.08 56.61 -2.26
C MET A 1 -15.98 56.27 -1.28
N ARG A 2 -14.98 55.58 -1.75
CA ARG A 2 -13.54 55.45 -1.48
C ARG A 2 -13.15 54.01 -1.62
N LYS A 3 -12.56 53.78 -2.54
CA LYS A 3 -11.49 53.34 -3.45
C LYS A 3 -10.45 52.47 -2.73
N ASN A 4 -10.24 51.34 -3.42
CA ASN A 4 -9.12 50.38 -3.37
C ASN A 4 -7.73 50.99 -3.08
N ASN A 5 -6.91 50.18 -2.39
CA ASN A 5 -5.49 50.15 -2.70
C ASN A 5 -4.91 48.77 -2.46
N ILE A 6 -4.59 48.13 -3.56
CA ILE A 6 -3.70 46.97 -3.66
C ILE A 6 -2.28 47.50 -3.61
N LEU A 7 -1.48 47.03 -2.66
CA LEU A 7 -0.04 47.31 -2.66
C LEU A 7 0.74 46.03 -3.02
N LYS A 8 1.32 46.05 -4.20
CA LYS A 8 2.40 45.18 -4.63
C LYS A 8 3.64 45.45 -3.78
N ARG A 9 4.27 44.43 -3.22
CA ARG A 9 5.64 44.54 -2.71
C ARG A 9 6.58 43.72 -3.57
N THR A 10 7.50 44.49 -4.14
CA THR A 10 8.63 44.12 -4.98
C THR A 10 9.78 43.61 -4.11
N LEU A 11 10.42 42.60 -4.61
CA LEU A 11 11.68 41.97 -4.17
C LEU A 11 12.81 43.00 -4.00
N ALA A 12 13.56 42.92 -2.93
CA ALA A 12 14.89 43.54 -2.83
C ALA A 12 15.86 42.58 -2.14
N LEU A 13 16.83 42.08 -2.91
CA LEU A 13 18.05 41.45 -2.41
C LEU A 13 18.88 42.44 -1.60
N VAL A 14 19.36 42.06 -0.44
CA VAL A 14 20.59 42.60 0.13
C VAL A 14 21.39 41.46 0.78
N THR A 15 22.57 41.25 0.22
CA THR A 15 23.67 40.46 0.76
C THR A 15 24.30 41.17 1.97
N SER A 16 24.49 40.47 3.10
CA SER A 16 25.69 40.71 3.91
C SER A 16 25.92 39.54 4.91
N ALA A 17 27.12 39.02 4.86
CA ALA A 17 27.64 38.03 5.78
C ALA A 17 27.85 38.60 7.18
N CYS A 18 27.47 37.83 8.20
CA CYS A 18 28.19 37.83 9.49
C CYS A 18 27.94 36.53 10.23
N LEU A 19 29.01 35.77 10.45
CA LEU A 19 29.10 34.63 11.33
C LEU A 19 28.76 35.05 12.77
N ILE A 20 27.76 34.41 13.39
CA ILE A 20 27.69 34.27 14.84
C ILE A 20 27.25 32.83 15.14
N PHE A 21 28.14 32.08 15.73
CA PHE A 21 27.82 30.81 16.36
C PHE A 21 26.94 31.05 17.55
N SER A 22 25.70 30.61 17.52
CA SER A 22 24.88 30.46 18.71
C SER A 22 24.56 28.97 18.87
N TYR A 23 25.09 28.40 19.93
CA TYR A 23 24.75 27.10 20.45
C TYR A 23 23.26 27.12 20.85
N VAL A 24 22.39 26.51 20.08
CA VAL A 24 21.02 26.20 20.50
C VAL A 24 21.04 24.75 20.97
N GLY A 25 20.92 24.59 22.28
CA GLY A 25 20.81 23.29 22.90
C GLY A 25 19.51 22.59 22.45
N PHE A 26 19.64 21.48 21.76
CA PHE A 26 18.56 20.57 21.51
C PHE A 26 18.15 19.92 22.82
N THR A 27 17.01 20.29 23.37
CA THR A 27 16.29 19.45 24.33
C THR A 27 15.48 18.47 23.49
N ALA A 28 16.01 17.26 23.31
CA ALA A 28 15.23 16.15 22.81
C ALA A 28 14.13 15.84 23.84
N TYR A 29 12.88 16.11 23.51
CA TYR A 29 11.76 15.49 24.20
C TYR A 29 11.78 14.02 23.81
N ALA A 30 12.17 13.16 24.75
CA ALA A 30 12.02 11.73 24.61
C ALA A 30 10.53 11.41 24.69
N ASP A 31 9.96 10.99 23.56
CA ASP A 31 8.64 10.38 23.53
C ASP A 31 8.74 9.04 24.24
N ASN A 32 8.04 8.86 25.36
CA ASN A 32 8.10 7.66 26.22
C ASN A 32 7.45 6.41 25.57
N ASP A 33 7.04 6.49 24.30
CA ASP A 33 6.41 5.42 23.56
C ASP A 33 7.26 4.89 22.39
N ALA A 34 8.55 5.23 22.32
CA ALA A 34 9.47 4.69 21.30
C ALA A 34 9.70 3.19 21.51
N ASP A 35 9.56 2.41 20.44
CA ASP A 35 9.87 0.99 20.41
C ASP A 35 11.36 0.79 20.80
N PRO A 36 11.70 -0.14 21.72
CA PRO A 36 13.09 -0.42 22.09
C PRO A 36 14.03 -0.70 20.91
N ASP A 37 13.50 -1.19 19.78
CA ASP A 37 14.27 -1.43 18.58
C ASP A 37 14.61 -0.15 17.79
N ASP A 38 13.82 0.93 17.95
CA ASP A 38 14.11 2.24 17.36
C ASP A 38 15.24 2.98 18.07
N ILE A 39 15.48 2.68 19.36
CA ILE A 39 16.54 3.32 20.17
C ILE A 39 17.94 2.80 19.82
N VAL A 40 18.03 1.55 19.40
CA VAL A 40 19.32 0.91 19.03
C VAL A 40 19.85 1.45 17.69
N GLU A 41 18.96 1.81 16.77
CA GLU A 41 19.36 2.34 15.46
C GLU A 41 19.86 3.80 15.52
N ILE A 42 19.43 4.57 16.54
CA ILE A 42 19.89 5.96 16.76
C ILE A 42 21.33 6.04 17.32
N LEU A 43 21.75 5.01 18.04
CA LEU A 43 23.10 4.96 18.64
C LEU A 43 24.18 4.38 17.72
N ALA A 44 23.80 3.69 16.64
CA ALA A 44 24.74 3.07 15.72
C ALA A 44 25.19 3.96 14.54
N THR A 45 24.59 5.16 14.37
CA THR A 45 24.90 6.03 13.22
C THR A 45 25.88 7.18 13.53
N ASP A 46 26.28 7.37 14.77
CA ASP A 46 27.19 8.48 15.15
C ASP A 46 28.68 8.11 15.23
N GLU A 47 29.06 6.84 14.99
CA GLU A 47 30.46 6.41 15.07
C GLU A 47 31.21 6.22 13.72
N GLU A 48 30.59 6.52 12.59
CA GLU A 48 31.25 6.40 11.25
C GLU A 48 31.46 7.76 10.54
N MET A 49 31.98 8.77 11.23
CA MET A 49 32.53 9.97 10.57
C MET A 49 33.87 10.35 11.16
N ALA A 50 34.86 9.51 10.93
CA ALA A 50 36.26 9.93 10.97
C ALA A 50 37.04 9.06 9.99
N ASP A 51 37.74 9.79 9.10
CA ASP A 51 38.86 9.32 8.28
C ASP A 51 38.53 8.78 6.88
N GLU A 52 38.88 9.62 5.90
CA GLU A 52 39.73 9.40 4.73
C GLU A 52 39.66 10.59 3.78
N GLY A 53 40.70 11.45 3.70
CA GLY A 53 41.75 11.30 2.70
C GLY A 53 41.44 12.14 1.47
N GLU A 54 42.00 13.37 1.44
CA GLU A 54 42.14 14.21 0.24
C GLU A 54 42.87 13.46 -0.87
N ALA A 55 42.32 13.46 -2.08
CA ALA A 55 43.06 13.20 -3.30
C ALA A 55 42.74 14.26 -4.34
N GLU A 56 43.69 15.12 -4.55
CA GLU A 56 43.77 16.08 -5.66
C GLU A 56 43.60 15.37 -7.02
N PHE A 57 42.84 15.93 -7.90
CA PHE A 57 42.98 15.67 -9.34
C PHE A 57 42.95 16.96 -10.14
N SER A 58 44.06 17.19 -10.79
CA SER A 58 44.43 18.34 -11.64
C SER A 58 43.55 18.44 -12.89
N GLU A 59 43.25 19.68 -13.22
CA GLU A 59 42.70 20.13 -14.52
C GLU A 59 43.62 19.78 -15.70
N LYS A 60 43.03 19.34 -16.78
CA LYS A 60 43.49 19.65 -18.14
C LYS A 60 42.32 19.97 -19.04
N SER A 61 42.32 21.19 -19.50
CA SER A 61 41.58 21.75 -20.62
C SER A 61 41.93 21.07 -21.93
N ASP A 62 40.96 20.84 -22.79
CA ASP A 62 41.09 21.22 -24.22
C ASP A 62 39.72 21.40 -24.88
N SER A 63 39.69 22.45 -25.65
CA SER A 63 38.64 23.04 -26.45
C SER A 63 38.31 22.22 -27.70
N ASP A 64 37.10 22.23 -28.23
CA ASP A 64 36.66 22.94 -29.43
C ASP A 64 35.33 22.41 -30.03
N THR A 65 34.51 23.39 -30.27
CA THR A 65 33.59 23.68 -31.40
C THR A 65 32.47 22.73 -31.84
N GLU A 66 31.30 23.32 -31.69
CA GLU A 66 30.19 23.59 -32.67
C GLU A 66 29.66 22.51 -33.62
N LYS A 67 28.39 22.32 -33.60
CA LYS A 67 27.29 22.68 -34.54
C LYS A 67 26.17 21.64 -34.61
N ASN A 68 25.01 21.99 -34.14
CA ASN A 68 23.76 22.29 -34.85
C ASN A 68 23.03 21.17 -35.63
N THR A 69 21.73 21.13 -35.32
CA THR A 69 20.55 20.91 -36.15
C THR A 69 19.73 19.62 -36.01
N LYS A 70 18.48 19.88 -35.56
CA LYS A 70 17.17 19.38 -36.03
C LYS A 70 16.81 17.91 -35.90
N ALA A 71 15.68 17.77 -35.20
CA ALA A 71 14.74 16.67 -35.37
C ALA A 71 14.18 16.56 -36.81
N PRO A 72 13.70 15.42 -37.22
CA PRO A 72 12.27 15.37 -37.54
C PRO A 72 11.54 14.08 -37.03
N GLU A 73 10.21 14.27 -36.86
CA GLU A 73 9.17 13.27 -36.79
C GLU A 73 9.20 12.29 -37.95
N ASN A 74 8.77 11.04 -37.76
CA ASN A 74 7.59 10.47 -38.38
C ASN A 74 7.43 8.96 -38.16
N THR A 75 6.20 8.59 -38.05
CA THR A 75 5.52 7.32 -37.85
C THR A 75 5.54 6.40 -39.09
N PRO A 76 4.76 5.28 -39.16
CA PRO A 76 5.27 3.92 -39.16
C PRO A 76 5.05 3.21 -40.54
N VAL A 77 5.74 2.10 -40.77
CA VAL A 77 5.38 1.15 -41.87
C VAL A 77 5.47 -0.29 -41.38
N LYS A 78 4.35 -1.00 -41.52
CA LYS A 78 4.24 -2.45 -41.49
C LYS A 78 4.88 -3.04 -42.72
N THR A 79 5.51 -4.23 -42.60
CA THR A 79 5.38 -5.32 -43.58
C THR A 79 5.80 -6.64 -42.92
N GLU A 80 5.01 -7.65 -43.19
CA GLU A 80 5.17 -9.09 -42.93
C GLU A 80 6.31 -9.69 -43.77
N ASP A 81 6.98 -10.74 -43.30
CA ASP A 81 6.99 -12.11 -43.82
C ASP A 81 8.18 -12.94 -43.33
N ASP A 82 7.83 -14.12 -42.89
CA ASP A 82 8.48 -15.43 -42.85
C ASP A 82 10.00 -15.60 -43.11
N ASN A 83 10.72 -16.23 -42.19
CA ASN A 83 11.23 -17.61 -42.35
C ASN A 83 12.04 -18.09 -41.15
N ALA A 84 11.80 -19.32 -40.75
CA ALA A 84 12.48 -20.09 -39.73
C ALA A 84 13.92 -20.45 -40.08
N VAL A 85 14.84 -20.41 -39.11
CA VAL A 85 15.96 -21.35 -38.94
C VAL A 85 16.31 -21.53 -37.48
N ALA A 86 16.49 -22.78 -37.10
CA ALA A 86 16.76 -23.31 -35.78
C ALA A 86 18.12 -22.95 -35.21
N GLY A 87 18.18 -22.96 -33.87
CA GLY A 87 19.35 -23.42 -33.11
C GLY A 87 20.13 -22.36 -32.35
N GLY A 88 20.05 -22.42 -31.06
CA GLY A 88 20.99 -21.78 -30.15
C GLY A 88 20.33 -21.48 -28.81
N GLY A 89 20.59 -22.30 -27.79
CA GLY A 89 20.10 -22.08 -26.45
C GLY A 89 20.48 -20.69 -25.95
N ASN A 90 19.48 -19.94 -25.57
CA ASN A 90 19.66 -18.77 -24.72
C ASN A 90 19.44 -19.25 -23.29
N GLU A 91 20.54 -19.26 -22.54
CA GLU A 91 20.47 -19.24 -21.09
C GLU A 91 19.57 -18.05 -20.70
N ASP A 92 18.57 -18.32 -19.89
CA ASP A 92 17.69 -17.32 -19.32
C ASP A 92 18.54 -16.21 -18.72
N ALA A 93 18.55 -15.05 -19.37
CA ALA A 93 19.14 -13.84 -18.83
C ALA A 93 18.26 -13.45 -17.62
N LYS A 94 18.69 -13.90 -16.44
CA LYS A 94 18.18 -13.39 -15.16
C LYS A 94 18.21 -11.87 -15.26
N GLU A 95 17.06 -11.22 -15.21
CA GLU A 95 16.97 -9.77 -15.21
C GLU A 95 17.82 -9.26 -14.05
N VAL A 96 18.93 -8.64 -14.37
CA VAL A 96 19.91 -8.18 -13.38
C VAL A 96 19.34 -6.90 -12.82
N THR A 97 18.61 -7.00 -11.71
CA THR A 97 18.16 -5.82 -10.95
C THR A 97 19.39 -5.03 -10.48
N ILE A 98 19.36 -3.73 -10.68
CA ILE A 98 20.42 -2.81 -10.26
C ILE A 98 19.94 -2.08 -9.00
N PRO A 99 20.30 -2.58 -7.79
CA PRO A 99 19.83 -1.95 -6.57
C PRO A 99 20.48 -0.57 -6.38
N ALA A 100 19.76 0.35 -5.77
CA ALA A 100 20.29 1.63 -5.35
C ALA A 100 21.37 1.43 -4.27
N LYS A 101 22.46 2.17 -4.42
CA LYS A 101 23.53 2.27 -3.42
C LYS A 101 23.39 3.55 -2.59
N ASN A 102 22.68 4.54 -3.11
CA ASN A 102 22.39 5.80 -2.42
C ASN A 102 21.13 6.46 -2.99
N ILE A 103 20.44 7.26 -2.15
CA ILE A 103 19.39 8.18 -2.52
C ILE A 103 19.98 9.60 -2.45
N ARG A 104 20.07 10.28 -3.59
CA ARG A 104 20.49 11.68 -3.65
C ARG A 104 19.25 12.56 -3.66
N LEU A 105 19.04 13.31 -2.60
CA LEU A 105 17.98 14.30 -2.52
C LEU A 105 18.25 15.44 -3.51
N MET A 106 17.21 15.88 -4.20
CA MET A 106 17.23 17.03 -5.11
C MET A 106 16.57 18.27 -4.46
N VAL A 107 16.24 18.14 -3.18
CA VAL A 107 15.66 19.17 -2.30
C VAL A 107 16.56 19.34 -1.09
N ASP A 108 16.37 20.45 -0.35
CA ASP A 108 17.11 20.68 0.88
C ASP A 108 16.76 19.61 1.93
N GLN A 109 17.75 19.25 2.74
CA GLN A 109 17.56 18.23 3.79
C GLN A 109 16.70 18.75 4.95
N THR A 110 16.62 20.07 5.13
CA THR A 110 15.76 20.73 6.11
C THR A 110 14.88 21.75 5.40
N ASN A 111 13.57 21.73 5.67
CA ASN A 111 12.57 22.55 5.01
C ASN A 111 11.62 23.15 6.05
N ASP A 112 11.37 24.46 5.95
CA ASP A 112 10.38 25.15 6.76
C ASP A 112 9.09 25.26 5.95
N LEU A 113 7.96 24.88 6.56
CA LEU A 113 6.64 24.95 5.95
C LEU A 113 5.70 25.75 6.84
N VAL A 114 4.77 26.45 6.22
CA VAL A 114 3.62 27.02 6.93
C VAL A 114 2.51 25.99 7.01
N LEU A 115 1.74 25.99 8.12
CA LEU A 115 0.61 25.10 8.31
C LEU A 115 -0.35 25.13 7.09
N GLY A 116 -0.65 23.96 6.53
CA GLY A 116 -1.44 23.79 5.32
C GLY A 116 -0.63 23.81 4.01
N GLU A 117 0.65 24.16 4.05
CA GLU A 117 1.53 24.15 2.88
C GLU A 117 1.87 22.72 2.44
N THR A 118 2.15 22.56 1.16
CA THR A 118 2.59 21.29 0.58
C THR A 118 4.00 21.38 0.02
N PHE A 119 4.75 20.27 0.09
CA PHE A 119 6.12 20.17 -0.39
C PHE A 119 6.33 18.87 -1.13
N GLN A 120 6.90 18.90 -2.34
CA GLN A 120 7.23 17.71 -3.10
C GLN A 120 8.65 17.25 -2.79
N ILE A 121 8.79 16.01 -2.29
CA ILE A 121 10.09 15.34 -2.17
C ILE A 121 10.57 14.95 -3.57
N ASP A 122 11.73 15.44 -3.97
CA ASP A 122 12.39 15.08 -5.22
C ASP A 122 13.77 14.47 -4.93
N PHE A 123 14.09 13.35 -5.62
CA PHE A 123 15.31 12.60 -5.41
C PHE A 123 15.74 11.84 -6.67
N ARG A 124 16.97 11.32 -6.66
CA ARG A 124 17.50 10.40 -7.68
C ARG A 124 18.25 9.27 -7.02
N PHE A 125 18.15 8.08 -7.61
CA PHE A 125 18.98 6.95 -7.20
C PHE A 125 20.44 7.10 -7.71
N SER A 126 21.37 6.48 -6.99
CA SER A 126 22.73 6.23 -7.46
C SER A 126 23.00 4.73 -7.35
N PRO A 127 23.25 4.01 -8.46
CA PRO A 127 23.30 4.51 -9.85
C PRO A 127 21.93 4.93 -10.40
N LEU A 128 21.93 5.84 -11.40
CA LEU A 128 20.71 6.40 -12.02
C LEU A 128 19.78 5.36 -12.67
N LYS A 129 20.31 4.19 -13.01
CA LYS A 129 19.55 3.07 -13.62
C LYS A 129 19.07 2.06 -12.59
N SER A 130 18.97 2.46 -11.31
CA SER A 130 18.41 1.57 -10.29
C SER A 130 16.95 1.29 -10.58
N ASP A 131 16.54 0.04 -10.39
CA ASP A 131 15.16 -0.45 -10.54
C ASP A 131 14.39 -0.39 -9.20
N ASP A 132 14.98 0.24 -8.16
CA ASP A 132 14.35 0.40 -6.88
C ASP A 132 13.13 1.34 -6.93
N TYR A 133 12.15 1.04 -6.11
CA TYR A 133 11.09 1.97 -5.73
C TYR A 133 11.36 2.54 -4.33
N VAL A 134 10.66 3.61 -3.96
CA VAL A 134 10.75 4.20 -2.62
C VAL A 134 9.44 4.08 -1.86
N THR A 135 9.58 4.04 -0.55
CA THR A 135 8.50 4.27 0.41
C THR A 135 8.85 5.46 1.27
N TYR A 136 7.82 6.12 1.81
CA TYR A 136 7.96 7.31 2.65
C TYR A 136 7.36 7.02 4.02
N LYS A 137 8.05 7.46 5.09
CA LYS A 137 7.55 7.35 6.47
C LYS A 137 7.72 8.67 7.19
N SER A 138 6.62 9.28 7.60
CA SER A 138 6.67 10.40 8.55
C SER A 138 6.84 9.87 9.97
N TYR A 139 7.80 10.44 10.74
CA TYR A 139 8.03 10.10 12.15
C TYR A 139 7.11 10.83 13.11
N ASN A 140 6.46 11.89 12.65
CA ASN A 140 5.35 12.53 13.38
C ASN A 140 4.27 12.93 12.37
N LYS A 141 3.30 12.04 12.20
CA LYS A 141 2.20 12.24 11.27
C LYS A 141 1.23 13.36 11.68
N ARG A 142 1.33 13.86 12.94
CA ARG A 142 0.58 15.03 13.42
C ARG A 142 1.17 16.35 12.94
N VAL A 143 2.45 16.36 12.56
CA VAL A 143 3.15 17.54 12.02
C VAL A 143 3.09 17.56 10.51
N VAL A 144 3.54 16.48 9.85
CA VAL A 144 3.43 16.33 8.40
C VAL A 144 2.90 14.95 8.02
N LYS A 145 2.05 14.88 7.02
CA LYS A 145 1.74 13.63 6.29
C LYS A 145 2.48 13.62 4.95
N VAL A 146 2.75 12.43 4.44
CA VAL A 146 3.35 12.23 3.11
C VAL A 146 2.58 11.14 2.38
N ASP A 147 2.31 11.34 1.10
CA ASP A 147 1.65 10.37 0.24
C ASP A 147 2.66 9.45 -0.49
N GLU A 148 2.14 8.49 -1.23
CA GLU A 148 2.93 7.52 -2.01
C GLU A 148 3.80 8.16 -3.10
N ASN A 149 3.46 9.38 -3.54
CA ASN A 149 4.20 10.15 -4.55
C ASN A 149 5.26 11.07 -3.91
N GLY A 150 5.35 11.08 -2.57
CA GLY A 150 6.26 11.95 -1.83
C GLY A 150 5.77 13.38 -1.67
N LEU A 151 4.46 13.63 -1.88
CA LEU A 151 3.86 14.93 -1.59
C LEU A 151 3.62 15.05 -0.08
N VAL A 152 4.34 15.95 0.56
CA VAL A 152 4.25 16.28 1.98
C VAL A 152 3.21 17.36 2.18
N THR A 153 2.38 17.22 3.23
CA THR A 153 1.43 18.26 3.67
C THR A 153 1.68 18.60 5.13
N ALA A 154 1.91 19.87 5.43
CA ALA A 154 2.01 20.39 6.80
C ALA A 154 0.62 20.42 7.44
N ILE A 155 0.40 19.65 8.53
CA ILE A 155 -0.93 19.51 9.15
C ILE A 155 -0.96 19.89 10.63
N GLY A 156 0.20 20.12 11.24
CA GLY A 156 0.32 20.59 12.64
C GLY A 156 1.66 21.25 12.86
N TYR A 157 1.78 22.03 13.94
CA TYR A 157 2.99 22.75 14.27
C TYR A 157 4.06 21.84 14.87
N GLY A 158 5.35 22.25 14.72
CA GLY A 158 6.51 21.58 15.30
C GLY A 158 7.42 20.95 14.25
N SER A 159 8.41 20.19 14.73
CA SER A 159 9.45 19.60 13.89
C SER A 159 9.30 18.09 13.76
N THR A 160 9.62 17.56 12.59
CA THR A 160 9.64 16.12 12.33
C THR A 160 10.56 15.78 11.17
N ARG A 161 10.69 14.49 10.87
CA ARG A 161 11.41 13.99 9.69
C ARG A 161 10.54 13.01 8.89
N ILE A 162 10.81 12.96 7.60
CA ILE A 162 10.32 11.91 6.71
C ILE A 162 11.51 11.06 6.28
N MET A 163 11.43 9.76 6.45
CA MET A 163 12.37 8.80 5.90
C MET A 163 11.93 8.41 4.49
N VAL A 164 12.85 8.51 3.53
CA VAL A 164 12.74 7.96 2.18
C VAL A 164 13.53 6.66 2.18
N LYS A 165 12.88 5.50 1.94
CA LYS A 165 13.52 4.19 1.95
C LYS A 165 13.37 3.54 0.58
N ALA A 166 14.48 3.13 -0.02
CA ALA A 166 14.50 2.32 -1.24
C ALA A 166 14.22 0.84 -0.93
N SER A 167 13.68 0.10 -1.90
CA SER A 167 13.44 -1.34 -1.79
C SER A 167 14.71 -2.14 -1.50
N SER A 168 15.88 -1.65 -1.92
CA SER A 168 17.21 -2.19 -1.57
C SER A 168 17.61 -1.94 -0.11
N GLY A 169 16.81 -1.20 0.67
CA GLY A 169 17.09 -0.88 2.07
C GLY A 169 17.85 0.41 2.32
N VAL A 170 18.27 1.13 1.27
CA VAL A 170 18.93 2.45 1.41
C VAL A 170 17.94 3.47 1.94
N LYS A 171 18.34 4.25 2.95
CA LYS A 171 17.48 5.23 3.62
C LYS A 171 18.07 6.64 3.54
N LYS A 172 17.20 7.66 3.49
CA LYS A 172 17.52 9.08 3.66
C LYS A 172 16.45 9.77 4.46
N ASN A 173 16.84 10.69 5.34
CA ASN A 173 15.92 11.53 6.11
C ASN A 173 15.87 12.94 5.54
N ILE A 174 14.66 13.52 5.54
CA ILE A 174 14.37 14.92 5.24
C ILE A 174 13.65 15.47 6.46
N TYR A 175 14.09 16.63 6.94
CA TYR A 175 13.54 17.27 8.14
C TYR A 175 12.60 18.40 7.72
N PHE A 176 11.53 18.52 8.49
CA PHE A 176 10.51 19.54 8.29
C PHE A 176 10.25 20.25 9.61
N ASN A 177 10.11 21.57 9.51
CA ASN A 177 9.69 22.42 10.60
C ASN A 177 8.43 23.17 10.16
N VAL A 178 7.32 23.00 10.88
CA VAL A 178 6.04 23.61 10.55
C VAL A 178 5.72 24.70 11.54
N THR A 179 5.53 25.92 11.01
CA THR A 179 5.25 27.14 11.79
C THR A 179 3.95 27.80 11.31
N ASP A 180 3.49 28.80 12.03
CA ASP A 180 2.51 29.75 11.51
C ASP A 180 3.16 30.73 10.50
N ALA A 181 2.36 31.65 9.94
CA ALA A 181 2.84 32.65 8.98
C ALA A 181 3.83 33.66 9.58
N GLU A 182 3.89 33.76 10.90
CA GLU A 182 4.80 34.62 11.68
C GLU A 182 6.06 33.88 12.13
N GLY A 183 6.16 32.55 11.87
CA GLY A 183 7.33 31.73 12.20
C GLY A 183 7.31 31.15 13.62
N ASN A 184 6.15 31.08 14.29
CA ASN A 184 6.02 30.46 15.61
C ASN A 184 5.74 28.96 15.50
N GLU A 185 6.55 28.14 16.18
CA GLU A 185 6.35 26.67 16.27
C GLU A 185 5.29 26.30 17.32
N ASP A 186 5.11 27.14 18.33
CA ASP A 186 4.19 26.97 19.45
C ASP A 186 2.92 27.83 19.29
N ALA A 187 2.47 28.05 18.05
CA ALA A 187 1.20 28.76 17.86
C ALA A 187 0.12 28.00 18.63
N ASP A 188 -0.46 28.67 19.64
CA ASP A 188 -1.50 28.08 20.47
C ASP A 188 -2.62 27.54 19.59
N TYR A 189 -2.81 26.22 19.61
CA TYR A 189 -3.94 25.60 18.97
C TYR A 189 -5.23 26.23 19.51
N VAL A 190 -5.96 26.92 18.66
CA VAL A 190 -7.17 27.62 19.09
C VAL A 190 -8.28 26.61 19.28
N LYS A 191 -8.85 26.57 20.50
CA LYS A 191 -10.07 25.81 20.73
C LYS A 191 -11.20 26.46 19.91
N GLY A 192 -11.72 25.71 18.92
CA GLY A 192 -12.71 26.23 17.98
C GLY A 192 -13.71 25.14 17.59
N GLU A 193 -14.67 25.50 16.72
CA GLU A 193 -15.64 24.52 16.22
C GLU A 193 -15.02 23.63 15.15
N VAL A 194 -14.93 22.33 15.43
CA VAL A 194 -14.50 21.30 14.48
C VAL A 194 -15.54 21.19 13.36
N SER A 195 -15.14 21.39 12.11
CA SER A 195 -16.00 21.21 10.95
C SER A 195 -15.93 19.80 10.36
N SER A 196 -14.76 19.13 10.48
CA SER A 196 -14.58 17.73 10.10
C SER A 196 -13.39 17.10 10.82
N ILE A 197 -13.39 15.77 10.91
CA ILE A 197 -12.29 14.95 11.41
C ILE A 197 -11.81 14.09 10.25
N GLU A 198 -10.55 14.21 9.84
CA GLU A 198 -9.85 13.27 8.97
C GLU A 198 -9.03 12.33 9.85
N LEU A 199 -9.07 11.02 9.57
CA LEU A 199 -8.17 10.06 10.20
C LEU A 199 -7.02 9.76 9.22
N LEU A 200 -5.77 9.79 9.69
CA LEU A 200 -4.60 9.52 8.84
C LEU A 200 -4.56 8.09 8.31
N SER A 201 -5.21 7.18 9.02
CA SER A 201 -5.62 5.86 8.54
C SER A 201 -7.05 5.62 9.00
N ARG A 202 -7.87 4.99 8.18
CA ARG A 202 -9.26 4.65 8.54
C ARG A 202 -9.43 3.19 8.94
N ASN A 203 -8.40 2.39 8.77
CA ASN A 203 -8.44 0.95 9.02
C ASN A 203 -7.13 0.50 9.64
N ALA A 204 -7.18 -0.54 10.46
CA ALA A 204 -6.00 -1.24 10.96
C ALA A 204 -6.26 -2.74 11.04
N MET A 205 -5.26 -3.52 10.61
CA MET A 205 -5.12 -4.94 10.87
C MET A 205 -4.17 -5.10 12.07
N VAL A 206 -4.64 -5.68 13.18
CA VAL A 206 -3.87 -5.68 14.42
C VAL A 206 -3.87 -7.09 15.03
N HIS A 207 -2.67 -7.63 15.27
CA HIS A 207 -2.55 -8.91 15.97
C HIS A 207 -3.05 -8.80 17.42
N VAL A 208 -3.72 -9.85 17.91
CA VAL A 208 -4.19 -9.93 19.32
C VAL A 208 -3.06 -9.54 20.29
N GLY A 209 -3.36 -8.65 21.23
CA GLY A 209 -2.43 -8.14 22.22
C GLY A 209 -1.59 -6.95 21.78
N LYS A 210 -1.56 -6.61 20.49
CA LYS A 210 -0.87 -5.41 19.99
C LYS A 210 -1.76 -4.17 20.08
N LYS A 211 -1.14 -3.01 19.84
CA LYS A 211 -1.80 -1.71 19.93
C LYS A 211 -1.55 -0.90 18.66
N VAL A 212 -2.50 -0.03 18.33
CA VAL A 212 -2.38 0.98 17.28
C VAL A 212 -2.97 2.30 17.76
N GLN A 213 -2.38 3.41 17.35
CA GLN A 213 -2.84 4.76 17.66
C GLN A 213 -3.78 5.26 16.56
N ILE A 214 -4.96 5.76 16.91
CA ILE A 214 -5.79 6.55 16.02
C ILE A 214 -5.21 7.97 15.96
N GLU A 215 -4.96 8.47 14.77
CA GLU A 215 -4.36 9.79 14.51
C GLU A 215 -5.37 10.70 13.81
N PRO A 216 -6.20 11.46 14.57
CA PRO A 216 -7.15 12.39 14.00
C PRO A 216 -6.50 13.72 13.63
N VAL A 217 -6.90 14.26 12.48
CA VAL A 217 -6.62 15.64 12.05
C VAL A 217 -7.92 16.41 12.07
N LEU A 218 -7.97 17.50 12.82
CA LEU A 218 -9.14 18.34 12.94
C LEU A 218 -9.12 19.48 11.93
N TYR A 219 -10.26 19.83 11.39
CA TYR A 219 -10.42 20.97 10.49
C TYR A 219 -11.41 22.01 11.07
N PRO A 220 -11.13 23.31 10.86
CA PRO A 220 -9.96 23.90 10.20
C PRO A 220 -8.64 23.51 10.86
N LEU A 221 -7.54 23.44 10.10
CA LEU A 221 -6.21 23.11 10.66
C LEU A 221 -5.83 24.10 11.75
N GLY A 222 -5.10 23.63 12.78
CA GLY A 222 -4.73 24.43 13.95
C GLY A 222 -5.80 24.50 15.04
N ILE A 223 -6.89 23.75 14.93
CA ILE A 223 -7.91 23.61 15.97
C ILE A 223 -7.59 22.43 16.88
N THR A 224 -7.84 22.59 18.19
CA THR A 224 -7.88 21.49 19.15
C THR A 224 -9.27 21.30 19.72
N ASP A 225 -9.61 20.07 20.05
CA ASP A 225 -10.86 19.72 20.76
C ASP A 225 -10.65 18.49 21.64
N ASP A 226 -11.53 18.32 22.63
CA ASP A 226 -11.57 17.12 23.45
C ASP A 226 -12.31 16.01 22.68
N LEU A 227 -11.55 15.02 22.19
CA LEU A 227 -12.10 13.91 21.45
C LEU A 227 -12.54 12.76 22.35
N THR A 228 -13.64 12.13 22.01
CA THR A 228 -14.11 10.89 22.64
C THR A 228 -13.97 9.72 21.66
N TYR A 229 -13.64 8.54 22.20
CA TYR A 229 -13.40 7.33 21.42
C TYR A 229 -14.28 6.20 21.96
N VAL A 230 -15.08 5.58 21.11
CA VAL A 230 -16.00 4.50 21.49
C VAL A 230 -15.84 3.33 20.55
N SER A 231 -15.58 2.13 21.10
CA SER A 231 -15.59 0.88 20.34
C SER A 231 -16.96 0.22 20.39
N ASP A 232 -17.48 -0.20 19.24
CA ASP A 232 -18.76 -0.91 19.12
C ASP A 232 -18.67 -2.33 19.69
N ASN A 233 -17.48 -2.97 19.65
CA ASN A 233 -17.25 -4.29 20.23
C ASN A 233 -15.93 -4.38 21.00
N LYS A 234 -16.02 -4.20 22.32
CA LYS A 234 -14.86 -4.25 23.22
C LYS A 234 -14.26 -5.64 23.42
N SER A 235 -14.92 -6.71 22.96
CA SER A 235 -14.35 -8.05 22.95
C SER A 235 -13.39 -8.27 21.78
N VAL A 236 -13.52 -7.46 20.73
CA VAL A 236 -12.61 -7.42 19.58
C VAL A 236 -11.49 -6.42 19.82
N ALA A 237 -11.82 -5.16 20.10
CA ALA A 237 -10.84 -4.12 20.38
C ALA A 237 -11.35 -3.13 21.42
N LYS A 238 -10.47 -2.68 22.33
CA LYS A 238 -10.72 -1.60 23.28
C LYS A 238 -9.99 -0.36 22.81
N VAL A 239 -10.51 0.82 23.18
CA VAL A 239 -9.85 2.09 22.90
C VAL A 239 -9.72 2.92 24.19
N SER A 240 -8.59 3.60 24.37
CA SER A 240 -8.36 4.52 25.49
C SER A 240 -8.93 5.91 25.20
N ALA A 241 -8.97 6.78 26.22
CA ALA A 241 -9.34 8.18 26.04
C ALA A 241 -8.35 8.96 25.16
N SER A 242 -7.11 8.46 25.00
CA SER A 242 -6.10 9.04 24.11
C SER A 242 -6.11 8.47 22.69
N GLY A 243 -7.08 7.60 22.37
CA GLY A 243 -7.19 7.00 21.03
C GLY A 243 -6.29 5.78 20.78
N ILE A 244 -5.65 5.20 21.83
CA ILE A 244 -4.88 3.97 21.69
C ILE A 244 -5.85 2.79 21.65
N VAL A 245 -5.87 2.08 20.54
CA VAL A 245 -6.63 0.86 20.32
C VAL A 245 -5.80 -0.33 20.79
N THR A 246 -6.40 -1.21 21.60
CA THR A 246 -5.79 -2.49 22.02
C THR A 246 -6.60 -3.63 21.46
N ALA A 247 -5.96 -4.48 20.63
CA ALA A 247 -6.55 -5.70 20.07
C ALA A 247 -6.78 -6.75 21.19
N VAL A 248 -8.00 -7.29 21.29
CA VAL A 248 -8.41 -8.18 22.39
C VAL A 248 -8.72 -9.58 21.89
N GLY A 249 -9.49 -9.73 20.83
CA GLY A 249 -9.91 -11.02 20.27
C GLY A 249 -10.26 -10.91 18.81
N ASN A 250 -10.18 -12.03 18.10
CA ASN A 250 -10.43 -12.11 16.65
C ASN A 250 -11.76 -11.51 16.24
N GLY A 251 -11.77 -10.82 15.10
CA GLY A 251 -12.96 -10.22 14.50
C GLY A 251 -12.73 -8.78 14.06
N SER A 252 -13.80 -8.13 13.63
CA SER A 252 -13.76 -6.73 13.22
C SER A 252 -14.70 -5.89 14.09
N THR A 253 -14.32 -4.65 14.34
CA THR A 253 -15.12 -3.67 15.06
C THR A 253 -14.87 -2.26 14.51
N VAL A 254 -15.80 -1.35 14.78
CA VAL A 254 -15.67 0.07 14.46
C VAL A 254 -15.39 0.83 15.73
N ILE A 255 -14.49 1.80 15.66
CA ILE A 255 -14.25 2.79 16.69
C ILE A 255 -14.71 4.15 16.17
N THR A 256 -15.64 4.78 16.88
CA THR A 256 -16.10 6.13 16.56
C THR A 256 -15.28 7.14 17.34
N VAL A 257 -14.73 8.13 16.62
CA VAL A 257 -14.04 9.31 17.16
C VAL A 257 -14.98 10.50 17.05
N THR A 258 -15.27 11.17 18.15
CA THR A 258 -16.26 12.26 18.17
C THR A 258 -15.70 13.49 18.87
N ALA A 259 -15.81 14.64 18.22
CA ALA A 259 -15.49 15.96 18.75
C ALA A 259 -16.58 16.48 19.69
N SER A 260 -16.27 17.50 20.51
CA SER A 260 -17.19 18.06 21.51
C SER A 260 -18.51 18.59 20.91
N ASN A 261 -18.49 19.03 19.66
CA ASN A 261 -19.67 19.52 18.93
C ASN A 261 -20.45 18.41 18.18
N GLY A 262 -20.06 17.13 18.33
CA GLY A 262 -20.75 15.98 17.72
C GLY A 262 -20.27 15.59 16.32
N VAL A 263 -19.33 16.31 15.72
CA VAL A 263 -18.66 15.89 14.47
C VAL A 263 -17.90 14.60 14.74
N SER A 264 -18.03 13.59 13.86
CA SER A 264 -17.43 12.29 14.08
C SER A 264 -16.78 11.68 12.83
N ALA A 265 -15.84 10.78 13.07
CA ALA A 265 -15.21 9.91 12.08
C ALA A 265 -15.14 8.47 12.60
N THR A 266 -15.00 7.50 11.70
CA THR A 266 -14.95 6.08 12.08
C THR A 266 -13.62 5.46 11.67
N PHE A 267 -13.11 4.60 12.56
CA PHE A 267 -11.89 3.81 12.39
C PHE A 267 -12.24 2.33 12.48
N ASN A 268 -11.95 1.56 11.43
CA ASN A 268 -12.24 0.13 11.40
C ASN A 268 -11.02 -0.64 11.91
N VAL A 269 -11.26 -1.62 12.77
CA VAL A 269 -10.21 -2.48 13.33
C VAL A 269 -10.54 -3.93 13.02
N THR A 270 -9.64 -4.62 12.37
CA THR A 270 -9.68 -6.08 12.22
C THR A 270 -8.57 -6.67 13.08
N VAL A 271 -8.96 -7.55 13.99
CA VAL A 271 -8.05 -8.23 14.92
C VAL A 271 -7.90 -9.69 14.51
N TYR A 272 -6.66 -10.16 14.42
CA TYR A 272 -6.32 -11.54 14.06
C TYR A 272 -5.33 -12.16 15.07
N SER A 273 -5.37 -13.47 15.25
CA SER A 273 -4.41 -14.22 16.10
C SER A 273 -3.44 -15.07 15.28
N ASP A 274 -3.83 -15.44 14.06
CA ASP A 274 -3.09 -16.36 13.22
C ASP A 274 -2.97 -15.78 11.80
N VAL A 275 -1.88 -16.13 11.12
CA VAL A 275 -1.65 -15.82 9.72
C VAL A 275 -1.41 -17.13 8.99
N TYR A 276 -2.26 -17.42 8.02
CA TYR A 276 -2.16 -18.59 7.16
C TYR A 276 -1.38 -18.26 5.91
N ARG A 277 -0.45 -19.13 5.52
CA ARG A 277 0.39 -18.96 4.35
C ARG A 277 -0.21 -19.68 3.16
N GLY A 278 -0.39 -18.94 2.06
CA GLY A 278 -0.98 -19.45 0.85
C GLY A 278 -0.14 -19.22 -0.40
N ILE A 279 -0.65 -19.81 -1.46
CA ILE A 279 -0.22 -19.57 -2.84
C ILE A 279 -1.47 -19.42 -3.71
N ASP A 280 -1.37 -18.67 -4.81
CA ASP A 280 -2.36 -18.80 -5.84
C ASP A 280 -1.75 -19.39 -7.13
N VAL A 281 -2.54 -20.23 -7.80
CA VAL A 281 -2.06 -21.08 -8.89
C VAL A 281 -3.09 -21.20 -10.00
N SER A 282 -2.57 -21.41 -11.19
CA SER A 282 -3.35 -21.64 -12.41
C SER A 282 -2.62 -22.62 -13.35
N LYS A 283 -3.00 -22.65 -14.60
CA LYS A 283 -2.26 -23.40 -15.61
C LYS A 283 -0.80 -22.96 -15.77
N TRP A 284 -0.47 -21.75 -15.36
CA TRP A 284 0.88 -21.19 -15.54
C TRP A 284 1.93 -21.85 -14.63
N GLN A 285 1.54 -22.44 -13.50
CA GLN A 285 2.41 -23.24 -12.64
C GLN A 285 2.56 -24.69 -13.12
N GLU A 286 1.98 -25.03 -14.28
CA GLU A 286 2.06 -26.35 -14.94
C GLU A 286 1.73 -27.54 -14.01
N ASN A 287 2.69 -28.45 -13.80
CA ASN A 287 2.50 -29.64 -12.96
C ASN A 287 3.15 -29.43 -11.59
N ILE A 288 2.33 -29.33 -10.56
CA ILE A 288 2.74 -29.06 -9.19
C ILE A 288 2.96 -30.38 -8.45
N ASP A 289 4.10 -30.50 -7.74
CA ASP A 289 4.33 -31.56 -6.77
C ASP A 289 3.75 -31.13 -5.41
N TRP A 290 2.47 -31.37 -5.23
CA TRP A 290 1.71 -30.96 -4.05
C TRP A 290 2.23 -31.59 -2.76
N GLN A 291 2.91 -32.75 -2.81
CA GLN A 291 3.56 -33.35 -1.63
C GLN A 291 4.68 -32.45 -1.12
N LYS A 292 5.47 -31.89 -2.03
CA LYS A 292 6.53 -30.94 -1.64
C LYS A 292 5.96 -29.62 -1.16
N VAL A 293 4.92 -29.10 -1.84
CA VAL A 293 4.24 -27.86 -1.42
C VAL A 293 3.73 -27.97 0.01
N ALA A 294 2.97 -29.04 0.33
CA ALA A 294 2.46 -29.30 1.68
C ALA A 294 3.59 -29.35 2.73
N SER A 295 4.75 -29.93 2.38
CA SER A 295 5.90 -30.03 3.30
C SER A 295 6.56 -28.69 3.63
N LYS A 296 6.18 -27.60 2.95
CA LYS A 296 6.72 -26.25 3.15
C LYS A 296 5.85 -25.35 4.02
N GLY A 297 4.80 -25.89 4.62
CA GLY A 297 3.91 -25.13 5.49
C GLY A 297 3.04 -24.15 4.70
N ILE A 298 2.58 -24.58 3.52
CA ILE A 298 1.52 -23.90 2.79
C ILE A 298 0.20 -24.42 3.33
N ASP A 299 -0.60 -23.52 3.91
CA ASP A 299 -1.86 -23.83 4.56
C ASP A 299 -3.02 -23.86 3.57
N PHE A 300 -2.97 -23.00 2.53
CA PHE A 300 -4.03 -22.92 1.53
C PHE A 300 -3.52 -22.62 0.11
N ALA A 301 -4.38 -22.91 -0.87
CA ALA A 301 -4.17 -22.54 -2.27
C ALA A 301 -5.41 -21.90 -2.86
N MET A 302 -5.28 -20.74 -3.51
CA MET A 302 -6.31 -20.19 -4.36
C MET A 302 -6.09 -20.70 -5.79
N ILE A 303 -7.07 -21.39 -6.33
CA ILE A 303 -6.93 -22.10 -7.62
C ILE A 303 -7.78 -21.39 -8.67
N ARG A 304 -7.17 -20.97 -9.77
CA ARG A 304 -7.95 -20.47 -10.91
C ARG A 304 -8.83 -21.59 -11.44
N SER A 305 -10.14 -21.41 -11.31
CA SER A 305 -11.06 -22.41 -11.86
C SER A 305 -11.46 -22.11 -13.29
N SER A 306 -11.59 -20.81 -13.63
CA SER A 306 -12.11 -20.38 -14.91
C SER A 306 -11.77 -18.91 -15.20
N PHE A 307 -11.97 -18.50 -16.44
CA PHE A 307 -11.83 -17.11 -16.87
C PHE A 307 -12.80 -16.80 -18.02
N GLY A 308 -13.29 -15.55 -18.06
CA GLY A 308 -14.27 -15.16 -19.07
C GLY A 308 -15.53 -16.03 -19.07
N ARG A 309 -16.24 -16.05 -20.20
CA ARG A 309 -17.57 -16.65 -20.26
C ARG A 309 -17.59 -18.18 -20.33
N GLU A 310 -16.55 -18.84 -20.84
CA GLU A 310 -16.60 -20.26 -21.21
C GLU A 310 -15.27 -21.02 -21.08
N HIS A 311 -14.29 -20.46 -20.36
CA HIS A 311 -12.97 -21.07 -20.26
C HIS A 311 -12.73 -21.63 -18.86
N THR A 312 -12.54 -22.95 -18.76
CA THR A 312 -12.08 -23.62 -17.54
C THR A 312 -10.56 -23.71 -17.55
N ASP A 313 -9.93 -23.51 -16.41
CA ASP A 313 -8.48 -23.66 -16.28
C ASP A 313 -8.08 -25.13 -16.47
N GLU A 314 -7.09 -25.39 -17.31
CA GLU A 314 -6.65 -26.73 -17.68
C GLU A 314 -6.09 -27.54 -16.53
N LYS A 315 -5.60 -26.87 -15.47
CA LYS A 315 -5.02 -27.50 -14.27
C LYS A 315 -5.98 -27.56 -13.10
N LEU A 316 -7.20 -27.04 -13.22
CA LEU A 316 -8.19 -27.04 -12.14
C LEU A 316 -8.29 -28.41 -11.44
N GLN A 317 -8.58 -29.46 -12.21
CA GLN A 317 -8.80 -30.79 -11.64
C GLN A 317 -7.55 -31.36 -10.96
N ALA A 318 -6.37 -31.15 -11.58
CA ALA A 318 -5.10 -31.64 -11.03
C ALA A 318 -4.73 -30.90 -9.76
N ASN A 319 -4.94 -29.59 -9.70
CA ASN A 319 -4.64 -28.76 -8.53
C ASN A 319 -5.57 -29.10 -7.36
N VAL A 320 -6.88 -29.21 -7.60
CA VAL A 320 -7.83 -29.66 -6.56
C VAL A 320 -7.47 -31.04 -6.03
N ALA A 321 -7.25 -32.02 -6.90
CA ALA A 321 -6.88 -33.38 -6.49
C ALA A 321 -5.58 -33.40 -5.66
N GLY A 322 -4.64 -32.52 -6.00
CA GLY A 322 -3.41 -32.34 -5.22
C GLY A 322 -3.65 -31.76 -3.84
N CYS A 323 -4.42 -30.71 -3.72
CA CYS A 323 -4.79 -30.09 -2.44
C CYS A 323 -5.53 -31.10 -1.54
N GLU A 324 -6.57 -31.76 -2.06
CA GLU A 324 -7.35 -32.77 -1.31
C GLU A 324 -6.47 -33.94 -0.83
N LYS A 325 -5.58 -34.41 -1.69
CA LYS A 325 -4.70 -35.54 -1.36
C LYS A 325 -3.71 -35.24 -0.23
N TYR A 326 -3.21 -34.02 -0.18
CA TYR A 326 -2.16 -33.64 0.76
C TYR A 326 -2.64 -32.71 1.89
N GLY A 327 -3.97 -32.49 1.98
CA GLY A 327 -4.60 -31.76 3.08
C GLY A 327 -4.33 -30.25 3.08
N ILE A 328 -4.16 -29.66 1.90
CA ILE A 328 -4.07 -28.21 1.72
C ILE A 328 -5.48 -27.69 1.51
N SER A 329 -5.91 -26.73 2.31
CA SER A 329 -7.18 -26.02 2.11
C SER A 329 -7.20 -25.29 0.77
N TYR A 330 -8.36 -25.17 0.13
CA TYR A 330 -8.40 -24.47 -1.16
C TYR A 330 -9.65 -23.63 -1.38
N GLY A 331 -9.47 -22.55 -2.12
CA GLY A 331 -10.52 -21.72 -2.71
C GLY A 331 -10.41 -21.65 -4.21
N PHE A 332 -11.34 -20.92 -4.82
CA PHE A 332 -11.32 -20.73 -6.26
C PHE A 332 -11.33 -19.26 -6.63
N TYR A 333 -10.68 -18.90 -7.74
CA TYR A 333 -10.88 -17.61 -8.36
C TYR A 333 -11.29 -17.72 -9.84
N HIS A 334 -12.00 -16.69 -10.30
CA HIS A 334 -12.42 -16.50 -11.67
C HIS A 334 -11.90 -15.18 -12.19
N TYR A 335 -11.10 -15.22 -13.23
CA TYR A 335 -10.56 -14.04 -13.90
C TYR A 335 -11.58 -13.46 -14.86
N THR A 336 -12.03 -12.23 -14.63
CA THR A 336 -13.16 -11.65 -15.37
C THR A 336 -12.73 -10.78 -16.55
N TYR A 337 -13.47 -10.87 -17.64
CA TYR A 337 -13.46 -9.94 -18.75
C TYR A 337 -14.78 -9.20 -18.94
N ALA A 338 -15.72 -9.34 -18.00
CA ALA A 338 -17.03 -8.73 -18.06
C ALA A 338 -16.97 -7.19 -18.02
N THR A 339 -17.54 -6.54 -19.01
CA THR A 339 -17.60 -5.08 -19.12
C THR A 339 -18.93 -4.48 -18.68
N THR A 340 -19.92 -5.33 -18.39
CA THR A 340 -21.26 -4.95 -17.91
C THR A 340 -21.69 -5.86 -16.76
N PRO A 341 -22.64 -5.41 -15.91
CA PRO A 341 -23.22 -6.25 -14.87
C PRO A 341 -23.90 -7.51 -15.39
N GLU A 342 -24.48 -7.45 -16.61
CA GLU A 342 -25.12 -8.59 -17.28
C GLU A 342 -24.09 -9.64 -17.66
N GLU A 343 -22.95 -9.24 -18.22
CA GLU A 343 -21.83 -10.12 -18.54
C GLU A 343 -21.22 -10.73 -17.27
N ALA A 344 -21.07 -9.92 -16.21
CA ALA A 344 -20.59 -10.41 -14.92
C ALA A 344 -21.48 -11.53 -14.35
N ARG A 345 -22.81 -11.43 -14.48
CA ARG A 345 -23.71 -12.51 -14.08
C ARG A 345 -23.56 -13.76 -14.94
N VAL A 346 -23.28 -13.60 -16.24
CA VAL A 346 -23.03 -14.74 -17.14
C VAL A 346 -21.74 -15.47 -16.72
N GLU A 347 -20.66 -14.72 -16.46
CA GLU A 347 -19.39 -15.27 -16.00
C GLU A 347 -19.54 -15.92 -14.61
N ALA A 348 -20.25 -15.30 -13.67
CA ALA A 348 -20.53 -15.87 -12.36
C ALA A 348 -21.27 -17.23 -12.45
N LYS A 349 -22.24 -17.34 -13.33
CA LYS A 349 -22.95 -18.62 -13.57
C LYS A 349 -22.05 -19.68 -14.16
N TYR A 350 -21.14 -19.29 -15.06
CA TYR A 350 -20.14 -20.21 -15.60
C TYR A 350 -19.17 -20.66 -14.52
N PHE A 351 -18.66 -19.74 -13.71
CA PHE A 351 -17.82 -20.02 -12.55
C PHE A 351 -18.50 -21.03 -11.60
N LEU A 352 -19.74 -20.77 -11.17
CA LEU A 352 -20.53 -21.66 -10.34
C LEU A 352 -20.72 -23.05 -10.94
N LYS A 353 -20.96 -23.14 -12.26
CA LYS A 353 -21.04 -24.39 -13.00
C LYS A 353 -19.72 -25.17 -12.96
N THR A 354 -18.59 -24.45 -13.07
CA THR A 354 -17.25 -25.06 -13.08
C THR A 354 -16.89 -25.65 -11.72
N ILE A 355 -17.21 -24.95 -10.61
CA ILE A 355 -16.85 -25.37 -9.26
C ILE A 355 -17.91 -26.24 -8.57
N LYS A 356 -19.04 -26.51 -9.20
CA LYS A 356 -20.21 -27.17 -8.57
C LYS A 356 -19.96 -28.56 -7.94
N ASN A 357 -18.90 -29.26 -8.37
CA ASN A 357 -18.59 -30.61 -7.88
C ASN A 357 -17.52 -30.62 -6.79
N TYR A 358 -17.06 -29.45 -6.34
CA TYR A 358 -16.05 -29.30 -5.31
C TYR A 358 -16.61 -28.62 -4.07
N ASN A 359 -15.96 -28.81 -2.92
CA ASN A 359 -16.33 -28.22 -1.64
C ASN A 359 -15.13 -27.40 -1.13
N PRO A 360 -14.87 -26.20 -1.69
CA PRO A 360 -13.76 -25.36 -1.26
C PRO A 360 -13.98 -24.85 0.17
N ASP A 361 -13.00 -25.00 1.02
CA ASP A 361 -13.03 -24.46 2.38
C ASP A 361 -12.34 -23.10 2.52
N TYR A 362 -11.98 -22.49 1.39
CA TYR A 362 -11.61 -21.09 1.22
C TYR A 362 -12.61 -20.36 0.31
N PRO A 363 -12.56 -19.01 0.23
CA PRO A 363 -13.51 -18.22 -0.56
C PRO A 363 -13.56 -18.58 -2.04
N VAL A 364 -14.68 -18.21 -2.68
CA VAL A 364 -14.79 -18.15 -4.15
C VAL A 364 -14.71 -16.70 -4.60
N VAL A 365 -13.72 -16.38 -5.44
CA VAL A 365 -13.23 -15.03 -5.65
C VAL A 365 -13.48 -14.54 -7.07
N LEU A 366 -13.94 -13.30 -7.20
CA LEU A 366 -13.87 -12.54 -8.44
C LEU A 366 -12.48 -11.88 -8.52
N ASP A 367 -11.74 -12.21 -9.55
CA ASP A 367 -10.48 -11.56 -9.91
C ASP A 367 -10.73 -10.52 -11.01
N ILE A 368 -10.50 -9.22 -10.66
CA ILE A 368 -10.79 -8.07 -11.52
C ILE A 368 -9.59 -7.14 -11.58
N GLU A 369 -8.81 -7.21 -12.68
CA GLU A 369 -7.53 -6.49 -12.77
C GLU A 369 -7.18 -5.98 -14.18
N GLU A 370 -7.99 -6.29 -15.20
CA GLU A 370 -7.72 -5.88 -16.57
C GLU A 370 -7.63 -4.36 -16.76
N ASP A 371 -6.69 -3.92 -17.57
CA ASP A 371 -6.42 -2.49 -17.80
C ASP A 371 -7.60 -1.71 -18.38
N PHE A 372 -8.51 -2.36 -19.11
CA PHE A 372 -9.68 -1.68 -19.65
C PHE A 372 -10.65 -1.20 -18.56
N PHE A 373 -10.66 -1.81 -17.36
CA PHE A 373 -11.46 -1.32 -16.24
C PHE A 373 -11.04 0.08 -15.79
N LYS A 374 -9.77 0.45 -15.97
CA LYS A 374 -9.25 1.79 -15.68
C LYS A 374 -9.86 2.89 -16.57
N GLN A 375 -10.52 2.51 -17.67
CA GLN A 375 -11.28 3.42 -18.53
C GLN A 375 -12.73 3.62 -18.09
N MET A 376 -13.18 2.86 -17.08
CA MET A 376 -14.56 2.89 -16.59
C MET A 376 -14.69 3.81 -15.37
N SER A 377 -15.90 4.31 -15.16
CA SER A 377 -16.21 5.01 -13.92
C SER A 377 -16.26 4.05 -12.72
N ARG A 378 -15.95 4.56 -11.52
CA ARG A 378 -16.07 3.83 -10.25
C ARG A 378 -17.42 3.14 -10.10
N LYS A 379 -18.52 3.81 -10.50
CA LYS A 379 -19.87 3.25 -10.48
C LYS A 379 -20.01 2.03 -11.38
N GLN A 380 -19.45 2.06 -12.58
CA GLN A 380 -19.50 0.92 -13.52
C GLN A 380 -18.74 -0.28 -12.99
N VAL A 381 -17.47 -0.09 -12.58
CA VAL A 381 -16.66 -1.16 -12.00
C VAL A 381 -17.34 -1.76 -10.77
N THR A 382 -17.80 -0.94 -9.84
CA THR A 382 -18.50 -1.42 -8.64
C THR A 382 -19.77 -2.21 -8.99
N SER A 383 -20.50 -1.81 -10.03
CA SER A 383 -21.71 -2.54 -10.45
C SER A 383 -21.41 -3.90 -11.08
N ILE A 384 -20.27 -4.04 -11.76
CA ILE A 384 -19.78 -5.33 -12.29
C ILE A 384 -19.43 -6.26 -11.11
N ILE A 385 -18.62 -5.78 -10.16
CA ILE A 385 -18.23 -6.52 -8.96
C ILE A 385 -19.48 -6.99 -8.19
N THR A 386 -20.38 -6.08 -7.86
CA THR A 386 -21.60 -6.41 -7.11
C THR A 386 -22.49 -7.40 -7.83
N ALA A 387 -22.62 -7.30 -9.14
CA ALA A 387 -23.40 -8.23 -9.94
C ALA A 387 -22.86 -9.65 -9.88
N PHE A 388 -21.53 -9.81 -10.01
CA PHE A 388 -20.86 -11.09 -9.93
C PHE A 388 -20.97 -11.71 -8.54
N LEU A 389 -20.52 -10.99 -7.50
CA LEU A 389 -20.51 -11.49 -6.12
C LEU A 389 -21.90 -11.82 -5.60
N SER A 390 -22.93 -11.07 -6.03
CA SER A 390 -24.32 -11.35 -5.66
C SER A 390 -24.83 -12.70 -6.20
N GLU A 391 -24.35 -13.18 -7.36
CA GLU A 391 -24.70 -14.51 -7.86
C GLU A 391 -24.03 -15.63 -7.05
N LEU A 392 -22.79 -15.42 -6.58
CA LEU A 392 -22.09 -16.35 -5.72
C LEU A 392 -22.77 -16.47 -4.34
N ASP A 393 -23.11 -15.32 -3.74
CA ASP A 393 -23.80 -15.21 -2.46
C ASP A 393 -25.19 -15.92 -2.50
N LYS A 394 -25.99 -15.67 -3.53
CA LYS A 394 -27.27 -16.36 -3.77
C LYS A 394 -27.14 -17.86 -3.92
N ALA A 395 -26.02 -18.34 -4.45
CA ALA A 395 -25.75 -19.75 -4.64
C ALA A 395 -25.22 -20.44 -3.37
N GLY A 396 -25.08 -19.69 -2.25
CA GLY A 396 -24.65 -20.23 -0.95
C GLY A 396 -23.13 -20.42 -0.84
N TYR A 397 -22.36 -19.69 -1.63
CA TYR A 397 -20.90 -19.68 -1.49
C TYR A 397 -20.45 -18.47 -0.66
N TYR A 398 -19.19 -18.53 -0.18
CA TYR A 398 -18.53 -17.44 0.51
C TYR A 398 -17.76 -16.57 -0.51
N PRO A 399 -18.32 -15.42 -0.92
CA PRO A 399 -17.71 -14.62 -1.98
C PRO A 399 -16.67 -13.66 -1.45
N ALA A 400 -15.59 -13.47 -2.23
CA ALA A 400 -14.59 -12.41 -2.03
C ALA A 400 -14.20 -11.79 -3.36
N VAL A 401 -13.44 -10.70 -3.33
CA VAL A 401 -12.95 -10.03 -4.53
C VAL A 401 -11.46 -9.75 -4.42
N TYR A 402 -10.73 -10.01 -5.52
CA TYR A 402 -9.31 -9.74 -5.67
C TYR A 402 -9.08 -8.62 -6.66
N SER A 403 -8.17 -7.73 -6.30
CA SER A 403 -7.51 -6.77 -7.21
C SER A 403 -6.29 -6.13 -6.54
N TYR A 404 -5.61 -5.27 -7.29
CA TYR A 404 -4.52 -4.45 -6.75
C TYR A 404 -5.03 -3.39 -5.75
N ALA A 405 -4.21 -3.08 -4.76
CA ALA A 405 -4.48 -2.04 -3.76
C ALA A 405 -4.96 -0.72 -4.39
N LYS A 406 -4.22 -0.22 -5.38
CA LYS A 406 -4.56 1.02 -6.09
C LYS A 406 -5.86 0.92 -6.89
N PHE A 407 -6.20 -0.25 -7.42
CA PHE A 407 -7.45 -0.47 -8.15
C PHE A 407 -8.67 -0.27 -7.23
N PHE A 408 -8.62 -0.84 -6.03
CA PHE A 408 -9.69 -0.64 -5.04
C PHE A 408 -9.86 0.84 -4.68
N MET A 409 -8.76 1.56 -4.46
CA MET A 409 -8.80 2.99 -4.12
C MET A 409 -9.37 3.87 -5.23
N ASP A 410 -8.97 3.61 -6.48
CA ASP A 410 -9.29 4.50 -7.60
C ASP A 410 -10.63 4.17 -8.27
N TYR A 411 -10.97 2.87 -8.36
CA TYR A 411 -12.06 2.42 -9.25
C TYR A 411 -13.22 1.72 -8.54
N VAL A 412 -13.16 1.50 -7.21
CA VAL A 412 -14.22 0.77 -6.48
C VAL A 412 -14.85 1.64 -5.40
N ASP A 413 -16.18 1.66 -5.33
CA ASP A 413 -16.91 2.18 -4.18
C ASP A 413 -16.95 1.09 -3.09
N MET A 414 -15.97 1.12 -2.19
CA MET A 414 -15.81 0.15 -1.12
C MET A 414 -17.04 0.04 -0.21
N SER A 415 -17.82 1.12 -0.07
CA SER A 415 -19.05 1.10 0.74
C SER A 415 -20.13 0.14 0.19
N LYS A 416 -20.11 -0.12 -1.11
CA LYS A 416 -21.07 -1.01 -1.80
C LYS A 416 -20.68 -2.47 -1.74
N ILE A 417 -19.42 -2.76 -1.48
CA ILE A 417 -18.89 -4.11 -1.39
C ILE A 417 -18.43 -4.49 0.03
N SER A 418 -18.70 -3.63 1.03
CA SER A 418 -18.23 -3.79 2.42
C SER A 418 -18.66 -5.08 3.14
N LYS A 419 -19.64 -5.81 2.60
CA LYS A 419 -20.05 -7.12 3.12
C LYS A 419 -19.24 -8.29 2.59
N TYR A 420 -18.38 -8.06 1.60
CA TYR A 420 -17.54 -9.06 0.97
C TYR A 420 -16.10 -8.89 1.42
N ASP A 421 -15.41 -10.00 1.56
CA ASP A 421 -14.01 -10.00 1.92
C ASP A 421 -13.11 -9.57 0.75
N ILE A 422 -12.01 -8.94 1.09
CA ILE A 422 -11.05 -8.38 0.14
C ILE A 422 -9.76 -9.20 0.16
N TRP A 423 -9.38 -9.70 -1.00
CA TRP A 423 -8.04 -10.22 -1.26
C TRP A 423 -7.27 -9.18 -2.06
N ILE A 424 -6.29 -8.57 -1.42
CA ILE A 424 -5.57 -7.43 -1.98
C ILE A 424 -4.20 -7.85 -2.52
N ALA A 425 -3.81 -7.32 -3.68
CA ALA A 425 -2.44 -7.42 -4.16
C ALA A 425 -1.67 -6.12 -3.95
N SER A 426 -0.54 -6.24 -3.25
CA SER A 426 0.46 -5.18 -3.12
C SER A 426 1.79 -5.85 -2.79
N TRP A 427 2.64 -5.98 -3.78
CA TRP A 427 3.88 -6.74 -3.64
C TRP A 427 4.93 -5.97 -2.87
N GLY A 428 5.49 -6.61 -1.84
CA GLY A 428 6.46 -6.04 -0.94
C GLY A 428 6.16 -6.34 0.53
N ASP A 429 6.52 -5.43 1.41
CA ASP A 429 6.24 -5.51 2.84
C ASP A 429 4.93 -4.80 3.24
N GLU A 430 4.52 -4.99 4.49
CA GLU A 430 3.31 -4.38 5.04
C GLU A 430 3.40 -2.83 5.04
N GLU A 431 4.59 -2.27 5.19
CA GLU A 431 4.80 -0.83 5.13
C GLU A 431 4.43 -0.27 3.75
N LYS A 432 4.80 -0.97 2.68
CA LYS A 432 4.40 -0.61 1.32
C LYS A 432 2.89 -0.72 1.13
N LEU A 433 2.28 -1.82 1.56
CA LEU A 433 0.83 -1.99 1.46
C LEU A 433 0.10 -0.85 2.16
N THR A 434 0.43 -0.56 3.42
CA THR A 434 -0.23 0.48 4.22
C THR A 434 0.06 1.90 3.74
N SER A 435 1.12 2.11 2.96
CA SER A 435 1.41 3.41 2.34
C SER A 435 0.50 3.72 1.16
N VAL A 436 -0.05 2.70 0.49
CA VAL A 436 -0.87 2.86 -0.73
C VAL A 436 -2.34 2.49 -0.52
N TYR A 437 -2.67 1.80 0.56
CA TYR A 437 -4.02 1.32 0.84
C TYR A 437 -4.39 1.48 2.31
N ASP A 438 -5.47 2.19 2.56
CA ASP A 438 -6.04 2.41 3.90
C ASP A 438 -7.40 1.72 4.10
N GLY A 439 -7.78 0.82 3.19
CA GLY A 439 -9.02 0.04 3.23
C GLY A 439 -8.89 -1.28 4.02
N PRO A 440 -10.02 -1.94 4.31
CA PRO A 440 -10.01 -3.28 4.91
C PRO A 440 -9.56 -4.32 3.90
N TYR A 441 -8.83 -5.33 4.37
CA TYR A 441 -8.49 -6.53 3.61
C TYR A 441 -8.46 -7.75 4.52
N ASP A 442 -8.64 -8.93 3.96
CA ASP A 442 -8.75 -10.19 4.67
C ASP A 442 -7.71 -11.21 4.20
N MET A 443 -7.25 -11.05 2.96
CA MET A 443 -6.14 -11.79 2.37
C MET A 443 -5.22 -10.80 1.65
N TRP A 444 -3.94 -11.14 1.59
CA TRP A 444 -2.91 -10.29 0.96
C TRP A 444 -1.96 -11.12 0.11
N GLN A 445 -1.94 -10.85 -1.20
CA GLN A 445 -0.90 -11.32 -2.13
C GLN A 445 0.29 -10.37 -2.02
N TYR A 446 1.34 -10.83 -1.34
CA TYR A 446 2.50 -9.99 -1.03
C TYR A 446 3.68 -10.17 -2.00
N SER A 447 3.62 -11.17 -2.88
CA SER A 447 4.65 -11.42 -3.90
C SER A 447 4.04 -12.08 -5.12
N ALA A 448 4.50 -11.66 -6.31
CA ALA A 448 4.21 -12.31 -7.59
C ALA A 448 5.42 -13.10 -8.12
N THR A 449 6.52 -13.15 -7.37
CA THR A 449 7.79 -13.78 -7.79
C THR A 449 8.33 -14.72 -6.73
N GLY A 450 7.42 -15.40 -6.02
CA GLY A 450 7.75 -16.35 -4.97
C GLY A 450 8.33 -17.65 -5.54
N SER A 451 9.00 -18.41 -4.67
CA SER A 451 9.50 -19.74 -4.99
C SER A 451 9.09 -20.73 -3.92
N VAL A 452 8.37 -21.77 -4.31
CA VAL A 452 7.90 -22.84 -3.42
C VAL A 452 8.36 -24.18 -3.96
N SER A 453 9.01 -24.99 -3.10
CA SER A 453 9.47 -26.30 -3.52
C SER A 453 8.29 -27.17 -3.98
N GLY A 454 8.35 -27.72 -5.16
CA GLY A 454 7.27 -28.48 -5.79
C GLY A 454 6.60 -27.73 -6.95
N ILE A 455 6.88 -26.45 -7.09
CA ILE A 455 6.44 -25.63 -8.23
C ILE A 455 7.66 -25.22 -9.04
N PHE A 456 7.54 -25.34 -10.36
CA PHE A 456 8.58 -24.89 -11.27
C PHE A 456 8.32 -23.44 -11.67
N GLY A 457 9.34 -22.58 -11.53
CA GLY A 457 9.23 -21.15 -11.80
C GLY A 457 8.67 -20.36 -10.62
N GLU A 458 8.10 -19.22 -10.94
CA GLU A 458 7.54 -18.28 -9.97
C GLU A 458 6.10 -18.65 -9.59
N VAL A 459 5.71 -18.33 -8.39
CA VAL A 459 4.37 -18.51 -7.86
C VAL A 459 4.01 -17.35 -6.95
N ASP A 460 2.76 -16.94 -7.00
CA ASP A 460 2.22 -15.92 -6.12
C ASP A 460 2.15 -16.41 -4.68
N LEU A 461 2.50 -15.52 -3.74
CA LEU A 461 2.52 -15.83 -2.31
C LEU A 461 1.52 -14.95 -1.57
N ASP A 462 0.75 -15.61 -0.69
CA ASP A 462 -0.38 -15.03 0.00
C ASP A 462 -0.32 -15.20 1.51
N TYR A 463 -0.96 -14.26 2.20
CA TYR A 463 -1.40 -14.40 3.58
C TYR A 463 -2.92 -14.37 3.67
N SER A 464 -3.49 -15.17 4.56
CA SER A 464 -4.86 -15.05 5.03
C SER A 464 -4.87 -14.75 6.53
N TYR A 465 -5.67 -13.78 6.93
CA TYR A 465 -5.83 -13.34 8.32
C TYR A 465 -7.09 -13.90 8.97
N LYS A 466 -7.78 -14.79 8.24
CA LYS A 466 -8.98 -15.50 8.69
C LYS A 466 -8.80 -17.00 8.50
N ASP A 467 -9.29 -17.79 9.46
CA ASP A 467 -9.48 -19.22 9.27
C ASP A 467 -10.77 -19.47 8.47
N TYR A 468 -10.65 -19.39 7.16
CA TYR A 468 -11.79 -19.63 6.29
C TYR A 468 -12.31 -21.05 6.38
N SER A 469 -11.45 -22.03 6.64
CA SER A 469 -11.85 -23.42 6.75
C SER A 469 -12.84 -23.65 7.89
N VAL A 470 -12.66 -22.93 8.99
CA VAL A 470 -13.61 -22.92 10.12
C VAL A 470 -14.84 -22.07 9.79
N ILE A 471 -14.66 -20.84 9.33
CA ILE A 471 -15.75 -19.89 9.09
C ILE A 471 -16.77 -20.42 8.07
N ILE A 472 -16.29 -21.00 6.97
CA ILE A 472 -17.14 -21.51 5.88
C ILE A 472 -17.94 -22.71 6.34
N ARG A 473 -17.31 -23.64 7.08
CA ARG A 473 -17.98 -24.84 7.63
C ARG A 473 -19.02 -24.48 8.69
N GLU A 474 -18.69 -23.59 9.62
CA GLU A 474 -19.63 -23.15 10.67
C GLU A 474 -20.86 -22.42 10.09
N ARG A 475 -20.69 -21.70 8.98
CA ARG A 475 -21.80 -21.03 8.29
C ARG A 475 -22.56 -21.90 7.31
N GLY A 476 -22.12 -23.14 7.07
CA GLY A 476 -22.73 -24.05 6.09
C GLY A 476 -22.67 -23.52 4.66
N LEU A 477 -21.59 -22.80 4.30
CA LEU A 477 -21.38 -22.26 2.97
C LEU A 477 -20.51 -23.19 2.12
N ASN A 478 -20.36 -22.91 0.82
CA ASN A 478 -19.53 -23.67 -0.11
C ASN A 478 -19.89 -25.19 -0.12
N LYS A 479 -21.13 -25.50 0.22
CA LYS A 479 -21.71 -26.87 0.31
C LYS A 479 -21.23 -27.72 1.49
N PHE A 480 -20.75 -27.13 2.54
CA PHE A 480 -20.52 -27.80 3.82
C PHE A 480 -21.82 -27.91 4.65
#